data_e3ab2a21096ebb49ac28fb3d6890653f
#
_entry.id   e3ab2a21096ebb49ac28fb3d6890653f
#
_cell.length_a   1.000
_cell.length_b   1.000
_cell.length_c   1.000
_cell.angle_alpha   90.00
_cell.angle_beta   90.00
_cell.angle_gamma   90.00
#
_symmetry.space_group_name_H-M   'P 1'
#
loop_
_entity.id
_entity.type
_entity.pdbx_description
1 polymer ?
#
loop_
_entity_poly.entity_id
_entity_poly.type
_entity_poly.pdbx_seq_one_letter_code
_entity_poly.pdbx_strand_id
1 'polypeptide(L)'
;MRKVKEEKKILKNFFGEKERKYIGIKRALEMKPEEIIEEVKKSGLRGRGGAGFPTGIKWEFLRKDIKPRFLICNADEGEPGTFKDRELLDKAPHLLIEGMMIAMYAIGADKGFIYLRKEYNYLKEKIYIEINEAKKFFNFDIKIFEGAGAYICGEETALLESMEGKRPEPRLKPPYPVSYGLLGYPTVINNVETLCNIPIIIKNGSEWFKKIGTEKSTGTKLFSVSGSVKKPGVYEFEMGKITLRELIYDICGAEKVIGVFPGGISTPPLKEDELDVNLDFESLLEKGSSIGSGGVIVFDDKIPLIKILRKTSEFFKNESCGKCTPCREGTFWLWKILKDIEDKNIKEEGFDIALSICEKIKGKCFCPLGETCAITCENFIKKFKDKLKEEI
;
A
#
# COMPACT_ATOMS: atom_id res chain seq x y z
N MET A 1 -25.65 16.25 12.50
CA MET A 1 -24.98 15.06 11.95
C MET A 1 -25.21 15.00 10.45
N ARG A 2 -24.20 15.30 9.62
CA ARG A 2 -24.25 15.03 8.18
C ARG A 2 -24.28 13.51 8.02
N LYS A 3 -25.31 12.94 7.40
CA LYS A 3 -25.27 11.53 6.98
C LYS A 3 -24.17 11.42 5.92
N VAL A 4 -23.02 10.89 6.30
CA VAL A 4 -21.98 10.51 5.37
C VAL A 4 -22.57 9.40 4.50
N LYS A 5 -22.92 9.75 3.25
CA LYS A 5 -23.33 8.74 2.26
C LYS A 5 -22.07 7.98 1.87
N GLU A 6 -22.05 6.69 2.16
CA GLU A 6 -21.04 5.77 1.66
C GLU A 6 -21.05 5.81 0.13
N GLU A 7 -20.13 6.56 -0.46
CA GLU A 7 -20.02 6.68 -1.92
C GLU A 7 -19.11 5.57 -2.46
N LYS A 8 -19.71 4.45 -2.83
CA LYS A 8 -19.03 3.29 -3.44
C LYS A 8 -18.78 3.51 -4.93
N LYS A 9 -17.99 4.50 -5.34
CA LYS A 9 -17.80 4.81 -6.77
C LYS A 9 -16.99 3.76 -7.52
N ILE A 10 -15.90 3.29 -6.95
CA ILE A 10 -15.07 2.21 -7.50
C ILE A 10 -15.65 0.87 -7.10
N LEU A 11 -16.00 0.65 -5.83
CA LEU A 11 -16.63 -0.59 -5.39
C LEU A 11 -17.98 -0.84 -6.10
N LYS A 12 -18.71 0.21 -6.46
CA LYS A 12 -19.92 0.08 -7.30
C LYS A 12 -19.59 -0.38 -8.72
N ASN A 13 -18.45 0.08 -9.26
CA ASN A 13 -17.92 -0.42 -10.54
C ASN A 13 -17.25 -1.80 -10.37
N PHE A 14 -16.69 -2.10 -9.20
CA PHE A 14 -16.12 -3.41 -8.89
C PHE A 14 -17.18 -4.50 -8.77
N PHE A 15 -18.32 -4.19 -8.17
CA PHE A 15 -19.37 -5.18 -7.87
C PHE A 15 -20.61 -5.05 -8.75
N GLY A 16 -20.67 -4.06 -9.63
CA GLY A 16 -21.80 -3.80 -10.51
C GLY A 16 -21.59 -4.30 -11.92
N GLU A 17 -22.50 -5.16 -12.36
CA GLU A 17 -22.76 -5.54 -13.76
C GLU A 17 -21.70 -6.43 -14.44
N LYS A 18 -21.92 -7.74 -14.36
CA LYS A 18 -21.25 -8.75 -15.21
C LYS A 18 -21.31 -8.42 -16.73
N GLU A 19 -22.24 -7.59 -17.15
CA GLU A 19 -22.51 -7.26 -18.56
C GLU A 19 -21.58 -6.21 -19.17
N ARG A 20 -20.72 -5.55 -18.36
CA ARG A 20 -19.84 -4.45 -18.82
C ARG A 20 -18.35 -4.70 -18.61
N LYS A 21 -17.93 -5.95 -18.63
CA LYS A 21 -16.51 -6.28 -18.59
C LYS A 21 -15.78 -5.75 -19.83
N TYR A 22 -14.56 -5.27 -19.61
CA TYR A 22 -13.61 -4.92 -20.68
C TYR A 22 -13.98 -3.70 -21.55
N ILE A 23 -14.75 -2.74 -21.05
CA ILE A 23 -15.05 -1.49 -21.79
C ILE A 23 -13.81 -0.60 -21.88
N GLY A 24 -13.04 -0.52 -20.81
CA GLY A 24 -11.83 0.32 -20.75
C GLY A 24 -10.80 -0.15 -21.75
N ILE A 25 -10.51 -1.46 -21.85
CA ILE A 25 -9.54 -1.98 -22.81
C ILE A 25 -10.01 -1.82 -24.26
N LYS A 26 -11.30 -1.98 -24.56
CA LYS A 26 -11.83 -1.72 -25.91
C LYS A 26 -11.56 -0.29 -26.32
N ARG A 27 -11.86 0.68 -25.44
CA ARG A 27 -11.56 2.09 -25.69
C ARG A 27 -10.05 2.36 -25.78
N ALA A 28 -9.25 1.72 -24.93
CA ALA A 28 -7.79 1.87 -24.97
C ALA A 28 -7.19 1.42 -26.30
N LEU A 29 -7.73 0.36 -26.92
CA LEU A 29 -7.26 -0.13 -28.22
C LEU A 29 -7.60 0.80 -29.41
N GLU A 30 -8.54 1.73 -29.23
CA GLU A 30 -8.83 2.81 -30.17
C GLU A 30 -7.89 4.02 -30.02
N MET A 31 -7.10 4.06 -28.93
CA MET A 31 -6.15 5.12 -28.62
C MET A 31 -4.71 4.70 -28.94
N LYS A 32 -3.83 5.67 -29.16
CA LYS A 32 -2.38 5.41 -29.20
C LYS A 32 -1.83 5.15 -27.80
N PRO A 33 -0.80 4.32 -27.66
CA PRO A 33 -0.16 4.05 -26.36
C PRO A 33 0.22 5.31 -25.59
N GLU A 34 0.76 6.32 -26.27
CA GLU A 34 1.17 7.59 -25.67
C GLU A 34 -0.03 8.41 -25.14
N GLU A 35 -1.17 8.33 -25.82
CA GLU A 35 -2.40 9.01 -25.40
C GLU A 35 -2.94 8.40 -24.12
N ILE A 36 -2.82 7.07 -23.93
CA ILE A 36 -3.20 6.38 -22.69
C ILE A 36 -2.30 6.82 -21.54
N ILE A 37 -0.97 6.88 -21.76
CA ILE A 37 -0.02 7.34 -20.74
C ILE A 37 -0.36 8.78 -20.32
N GLU A 38 -0.63 9.65 -21.29
CA GLU A 38 -0.97 11.04 -21.04
C GLU A 38 -2.32 11.17 -20.30
N GLU A 39 -3.31 10.33 -20.63
CA GLU A 39 -4.61 10.29 -19.95
C GLU A 39 -4.45 9.86 -18.48
N VAL A 40 -3.64 8.82 -18.20
CA VAL A 40 -3.33 8.40 -16.83
C VAL A 40 -2.54 9.47 -16.08
N LYS A 41 -1.62 10.18 -16.75
CA LYS A 41 -0.86 11.28 -16.17
C LYS A 41 -1.76 12.45 -15.83
N LYS A 42 -2.61 12.88 -16.75
CA LYS A 42 -3.60 13.96 -16.55
C LYS A 42 -4.58 13.63 -15.44
N SER A 43 -4.95 12.37 -15.25
CA SER A 43 -5.88 11.96 -14.17
C SER A 43 -5.35 12.25 -12.77
N GLY A 44 -4.02 12.44 -12.62
CA GLY A 44 -3.39 12.64 -11.33
C GLY A 44 -3.36 11.37 -10.46
N LEU A 45 -3.63 10.19 -11.02
CA LEU A 45 -3.60 8.93 -10.26
C LEU A 45 -2.23 8.70 -9.63
N ARG A 46 -2.19 8.65 -8.30
CA ARG A 46 -1.02 8.27 -7.51
C ARG A 46 -1.11 6.80 -7.09
N GLY A 47 0.04 6.15 -6.95
CA GLY A 47 0.13 4.77 -6.49
C GLY A 47 -0.63 4.52 -5.18
N ARG A 48 -1.41 3.43 -5.12
CA ARG A 48 -2.25 3.05 -3.98
C ARG A 48 -1.58 2.03 -3.04
N GLY A 49 -0.33 1.64 -3.34
CA GLY A 49 0.40 0.66 -2.53
C GLY A 49 1.16 1.22 -1.33
N GLY A 50 1.23 2.54 -1.16
CA GLY A 50 1.92 3.19 -0.03
C GLY A 50 2.64 4.48 -0.40
N ALA A 51 3.63 4.44 -1.27
CA ALA A 51 4.51 5.59 -1.59
C ALA A 51 3.83 6.73 -2.37
N GLY A 52 2.68 6.50 -3.00
CA GLY A 52 1.92 7.55 -3.68
C GLY A 52 2.61 8.20 -4.90
N PHE A 53 3.55 7.50 -5.56
CA PHE A 53 4.21 8.04 -6.75
C PHE A 53 3.23 8.16 -7.93
N PRO A 54 3.27 9.25 -8.74
CA PRO A 54 2.35 9.44 -9.87
C PRO A 54 2.48 8.32 -10.92
N THR A 55 1.37 7.62 -11.20
CA THR A 55 1.37 6.40 -12.02
C THR A 55 1.75 6.68 -13.48
N GLY A 56 1.15 7.73 -14.09
CA GLY A 56 1.45 8.08 -15.48
C GLY A 56 2.90 8.51 -15.70
N ILE A 57 3.50 9.20 -14.73
CA ILE A 57 4.93 9.59 -14.76
C ILE A 57 5.82 8.34 -14.66
N LYS A 58 5.48 7.36 -13.81
CA LYS A 58 6.21 6.09 -13.75
C LYS A 58 6.20 5.38 -15.11
N TRP A 59 5.07 5.39 -15.83
CA TRP A 59 4.96 4.77 -17.16
C TRP A 59 5.75 5.52 -18.23
N GLU A 60 5.75 6.86 -18.17
CA GLU A 60 6.52 7.71 -19.07
C GLU A 60 8.04 7.46 -18.98
N PHE A 61 8.55 7.19 -17.77
CA PHE A 61 9.96 6.90 -17.52
C PHE A 61 10.42 5.53 -18.00
N LEU A 62 9.51 4.66 -18.45
CA LEU A 62 9.90 3.34 -18.94
C LEU A 62 10.80 3.49 -20.17
N ARG A 63 11.95 2.85 -20.13
CA ARG A 63 12.90 2.82 -21.23
C ARG A 63 12.33 2.09 -22.45
N LYS A 64 12.22 2.80 -23.59
CA LYS A 64 11.50 2.30 -24.78
C LYS A 64 12.41 1.70 -25.84
N ASP A 65 13.73 1.89 -25.74
CA ASP A 65 14.75 1.41 -26.69
C ASP A 65 15.17 -0.05 -26.45
N ILE A 66 14.73 -0.65 -25.34
CA ILE A 66 15.07 -2.04 -24.96
C ILE A 66 13.80 -2.89 -24.90
N LYS A 67 13.93 -4.15 -25.33
CA LYS A 67 12.95 -5.23 -25.20
C LYS A 67 13.63 -6.51 -24.72
N PRO A 68 12.90 -7.45 -24.07
CA PRO A 68 11.49 -7.34 -23.70
C PRO A 68 11.24 -6.28 -22.60
N ARG A 69 9.98 -5.83 -22.46
CA ARG A 69 9.51 -4.99 -21.37
C ARG A 69 8.48 -5.74 -20.56
N PHE A 70 8.46 -5.49 -19.26
CA PHE A 70 7.58 -6.19 -18.33
C PHE A 70 6.66 -5.25 -17.56
N LEU A 71 5.44 -5.74 -17.32
CA LEU A 71 4.54 -5.18 -16.30
C LEU A 71 4.43 -6.16 -15.16
N ILE A 72 4.60 -5.69 -13.92
CA ILE A 72 4.34 -6.50 -12.73
C ILE A 72 3.24 -5.84 -11.89
N CYS A 73 2.19 -6.60 -11.63
CA CYS A 73 1.24 -6.27 -10.57
C CYS A 73 1.84 -6.74 -9.24
N ASN A 74 2.14 -5.79 -8.36
CA ASN A 74 2.51 -6.09 -6.99
C ASN A 74 1.24 -6.40 -6.18
N ALA A 75 0.97 -7.68 -5.97
CA ALA A 75 -0.10 -8.22 -5.12
C ALA A 75 0.48 -8.84 -3.83
N ASP A 76 1.64 -8.33 -3.38
CA ASP A 76 2.25 -8.68 -2.09
C ASP A 76 1.77 -7.71 -1.00
N GLU A 77 0.50 -7.81 -0.63
CA GLU A 77 -0.14 -6.99 0.40
C GLU A 77 0.30 -7.48 1.80
N GLY A 78 1.50 -7.05 2.21
CA GLY A 78 2.14 -7.49 3.45
C GLY A 78 1.95 -6.56 4.65
N GLU A 79 1.45 -5.34 4.44
CA GLU A 79 1.30 -4.34 5.50
C GLU A 79 0.24 -4.76 6.53
N PRO A 80 0.60 -4.91 7.81
CA PRO A 80 -0.38 -5.26 8.84
C PRO A 80 -1.53 -4.24 8.91
N GLY A 81 -2.76 -4.77 8.95
CA GLY A 81 -3.99 -3.98 8.92
C GLY A 81 -4.49 -3.65 7.51
N THR A 82 -3.76 -4.02 6.45
CA THR A 82 -4.17 -3.81 5.06
C THR A 82 -4.66 -5.11 4.42
N PHE A 83 -5.87 -5.09 3.83
CA PHE A 83 -6.50 -6.23 3.15
C PHE A 83 -7.43 -5.81 2.01
N LYS A 84 -7.21 -4.63 1.44
CA LYS A 84 -7.99 -4.06 0.33
C LYS A 84 -7.70 -4.74 -1.01
N ASP A 85 -6.44 -5.11 -1.25
CA ASP A 85 -6.03 -5.77 -2.49
C ASP A 85 -6.57 -7.19 -2.51
N ARG A 86 -6.65 -7.87 -1.37
CA ARG A 86 -7.34 -9.16 -1.21
C ARG A 86 -8.80 -9.06 -1.63
N GLU A 87 -9.51 -8.02 -1.19
CA GLU A 87 -10.92 -7.79 -1.58
C GLU A 87 -11.07 -7.61 -3.10
N LEU A 88 -10.16 -6.85 -3.73
CA LEU A 88 -10.16 -6.65 -5.17
C LEU A 88 -9.88 -7.94 -5.94
N LEU A 89 -8.87 -8.70 -5.51
CA LEU A 89 -8.51 -9.99 -6.11
C LEU A 89 -9.64 -11.01 -6.00
N ASP A 90 -10.36 -10.98 -4.88
CA ASP A 90 -11.50 -11.90 -4.66
C ASP A 90 -12.75 -11.47 -5.43
N LYS A 91 -13.15 -10.20 -5.31
CA LYS A 91 -14.48 -9.76 -5.78
C LYS A 91 -14.47 -9.18 -7.20
N ALA A 92 -13.35 -8.67 -7.66
CA ALA A 92 -13.24 -7.97 -8.93
C ALA A 92 -11.93 -8.25 -9.70
N PRO A 93 -11.48 -9.52 -9.82
CA PRO A 93 -10.24 -9.85 -10.53
C PRO A 93 -10.25 -9.37 -11.99
N HIS A 94 -11.42 -9.29 -12.62
CA HIS A 94 -11.59 -8.77 -13.98
C HIS A 94 -11.08 -7.33 -14.15
N LEU A 95 -11.27 -6.46 -13.15
CA LEU A 95 -10.75 -5.08 -13.21
C LEU A 95 -9.23 -5.03 -13.16
N LEU A 96 -8.62 -5.87 -12.33
CA LEU A 96 -7.17 -5.99 -12.32
C LEU A 96 -6.64 -6.45 -13.68
N ILE A 97 -7.23 -7.52 -14.25
CA ILE A 97 -6.80 -8.05 -15.54
C ILE A 97 -6.98 -7.02 -16.64
N GLU A 98 -8.12 -6.31 -16.66
CA GLU A 98 -8.36 -5.22 -17.60
C GLU A 98 -7.34 -4.08 -17.44
N GLY A 99 -7.07 -3.65 -16.20
CA GLY A 99 -6.06 -2.62 -15.91
C GLY A 99 -4.66 -3.04 -16.33
N MET A 100 -4.30 -4.30 -16.13
CA MET A 100 -3.03 -4.85 -16.62
C MET A 100 -2.94 -4.84 -18.14
N MET A 101 -3.99 -5.27 -18.85
CA MET A 101 -4.02 -5.26 -20.31
C MET A 101 -3.83 -3.85 -20.87
N ILE A 102 -4.55 -2.86 -20.33
CA ILE A 102 -4.40 -1.45 -20.71
C ILE A 102 -2.98 -0.95 -20.44
N ALA A 103 -2.44 -1.23 -19.27
CA ALA A 103 -1.09 -0.83 -18.90
C ALA A 103 -0.03 -1.50 -19.82
N MET A 104 -0.16 -2.80 -20.10
CA MET A 104 0.73 -3.53 -21.02
C MET A 104 0.71 -2.92 -22.41
N TYR A 105 -0.47 -2.60 -22.93
CA TYR A 105 -0.60 -1.95 -24.24
C TYR A 105 0.06 -0.56 -24.24
N ALA A 106 -0.24 0.28 -23.23
CA ALA A 106 0.28 1.64 -23.13
C ALA A 106 1.81 1.71 -23.03
N ILE A 107 2.43 0.80 -22.27
CA ILE A 107 3.89 0.79 -22.10
C ILE A 107 4.60 -0.14 -23.10
N GLY A 108 3.86 -0.87 -23.94
CA GLY A 108 4.40 -1.84 -24.88
C GLY A 108 5.09 -3.00 -24.17
N ALA A 109 4.52 -3.50 -23.07
CA ALA A 109 5.06 -4.65 -22.36
C ALA A 109 4.77 -5.96 -23.09
N ASP A 110 5.79 -6.80 -23.19
CA ASP A 110 5.71 -8.10 -23.87
C ASP A 110 5.06 -9.16 -22.96
N LYS A 111 5.22 -9.02 -21.65
CA LYS A 111 4.62 -9.93 -20.65
C LYS A 111 4.19 -9.17 -19.40
N GLY A 112 3.09 -9.65 -18.79
CA GLY A 112 2.60 -9.22 -17.50
C GLY A 112 2.74 -10.32 -16.45
N PHE A 113 3.04 -9.94 -15.20
CA PHE A 113 3.07 -10.85 -14.07
C PHE A 113 2.23 -10.32 -12.93
N ILE A 114 1.49 -11.20 -12.26
CA ILE A 114 0.86 -10.91 -10.96
C ILE A 114 1.73 -11.59 -9.92
N TYR A 115 2.51 -10.81 -9.16
CA TYR A 115 3.26 -11.32 -8.02
C TYR A 115 2.28 -11.45 -6.86
N LEU A 116 1.76 -12.66 -6.68
CA LEU A 116 0.73 -12.97 -5.70
C LEU A 116 1.36 -13.41 -4.38
N ARG A 117 1.04 -12.72 -3.30
CA ARG A 117 1.44 -13.11 -1.94
C ARG A 117 1.07 -14.57 -1.64
N LYS A 118 1.98 -15.31 -1.04
CA LYS A 118 1.79 -16.74 -0.75
C LYS A 118 0.51 -17.02 0.03
N GLU A 119 0.17 -16.20 1.00
CA GLU A 119 -1.02 -16.33 1.83
C GLU A 119 -2.32 -16.13 1.04
N TYR A 120 -2.26 -15.59 -0.19
CA TYR A 120 -3.39 -15.41 -1.09
C TYR A 120 -3.48 -16.48 -2.18
N ASN A 121 -2.73 -17.58 -2.08
CA ASN A 121 -2.75 -18.67 -3.05
C ASN A 121 -4.13 -19.28 -3.26
N TYR A 122 -5.03 -19.20 -2.28
CA TYR A 122 -6.42 -19.64 -2.43
C TYR A 122 -7.21 -18.81 -3.47
N LEU A 123 -6.73 -17.63 -3.87
CA LEU A 123 -7.32 -16.80 -4.93
C LEU A 123 -6.74 -17.10 -6.31
N LYS A 124 -5.66 -17.88 -6.39
CA LYS A 124 -4.91 -18.15 -7.63
C LYS A 124 -5.80 -18.72 -8.73
N GLU A 125 -6.63 -19.71 -8.41
CA GLU A 125 -7.52 -20.33 -9.39
C GLU A 125 -8.53 -19.32 -9.95
N LYS A 126 -9.12 -18.49 -9.09
CA LYS A 126 -10.07 -17.46 -9.50
C LYS A 126 -9.45 -16.42 -10.43
N ILE A 127 -8.24 -15.98 -10.13
CA ILE A 127 -7.48 -15.04 -10.98
C ILE A 127 -7.14 -15.71 -12.31
N TYR A 128 -6.73 -16.99 -12.28
CA TYR A 128 -6.41 -17.77 -13.48
C TYR A 128 -7.61 -17.94 -14.41
N ILE A 129 -8.80 -18.21 -13.86
CA ILE A 129 -10.04 -18.28 -14.63
C ILE A 129 -10.29 -16.94 -15.35
N GLU A 130 -10.13 -15.82 -14.66
CA GLU A 130 -10.35 -14.48 -15.26
C GLU A 130 -9.33 -14.15 -16.34
N ILE A 131 -8.06 -14.53 -16.16
CA ILE A 131 -7.02 -14.40 -17.20
C ILE A 131 -7.44 -15.17 -18.46
N ASN A 132 -7.93 -16.40 -18.29
CA ASN A 132 -8.35 -17.24 -19.42
C ASN A 132 -9.63 -16.71 -20.10
N GLU A 133 -10.57 -16.14 -19.33
CA GLU A 133 -11.73 -15.45 -19.92
C GLU A 133 -11.29 -14.24 -20.74
N ALA A 134 -10.37 -13.42 -20.25
CA ALA A 134 -9.84 -12.28 -20.99
C ALA A 134 -9.11 -12.70 -22.29
N LYS A 135 -8.37 -13.81 -22.26
CA LYS A 135 -7.65 -14.36 -23.44
C LYS A 135 -8.57 -14.75 -24.59
N LYS A 136 -9.86 -15.00 -24.37
CA LYS A 136 -10.82 -15.27 -25.45
C LYS A 136 -11.06 -14.06 -26.34
N PHE A 137 -10.79 -12.86 -25.84
CA PHE A 137 -11.09 -11.60 -26.53
C PHE A 137 -9.81 -10.80 -26.88
N PHE A 138 -8.72 -11.00 -26.12
CA PHE A 138 -7.51 -10.19 -26.22
C PHE A 138 -6.25 -11.05 -26.12
N ASN A 139 -5.25 -10.76 -26.94
CA ASN A 139 -3.98 -11.49 -26.95
C ASN A 139 -2.94 -10.82 -26.03
N PHE A 140 -3.00 -11.13 -24.72
CA PHE A 140 -2.02 -10.69 -23.73
C PHE A 140 -1.42 -11.88 -22.96
N ASP A 141 -0.11 -11.85 -22.70
CA ASP A 141 0.57 -12.86 -21.88
C ASP A 141 0.69 -12.40 -20.43
N ILE A 142 -0.33 -12.71 -19.62
CA ILE A 142 -0.34 -12.45 -18.17
C ILE A 142 -0.19 -13.79 -17.45
N LYS A 143 0.77 -13.85 -16.47
CA LYS A 143 1.05 -15.02 -15.65
C LYS A 143 1.01 -14.68 -14.16
N ILE A 144 0.65 -15.66 -13.35
CA ILE A 144 0.72 -15.55 -11.89
C ILE A 144 2.09 -16.07 -11.45
N PHE A 145 2.78 -15.28 -10.63
CA PHE A 145 3.99 -15.66 -9.92
C PHE A 145 3.70 -15.76 -8.42
N GLU A 146 4.00 -16.89 -7.80
CA GLU A 146 3.78 -17.10 -6.38
C GLU A 146 4.91 -16.45 -5.58
N GLY A 147 4.56 -15.51 -4.70
CA GLY A 147 5.50 -14.79 -3.85
C GLY A 147 6.15 -15.66 -2.79
N ALA A 148 7.26 -15.17 -2.23
CA ALA A 148 8.04 -15.88 -1.23
C ALA A 148 7.44 -15.84 0.20
N GLY A 149 6.40 -15.04 0.44
CA GLY A 149 5.72 -14.93 1.74
C GLY A 149 6.50 -14.08 2.76
N ALA A 150 7.16 -13.02 2.32
CA ALA A 150 7.87 -12.07 3.18
C ALA A 150 7.44 -10.63 2.86
N TYR A 151 7.24 -9.80 3.89
CA TYR A 151 6.86 -8.38 3.76
C TYR A 151 7.79 -7.59 2.85
N ILE A 152 9.10 -7.86 2.92
CA ILE A 152 10.08 -7.17 2.09
C ILE A 152 9.87 -7.40 0.58
N CYS A 153 9.18 -8.46 0.18
CA CYS A 153 8.80 -8.69 -1.22
C CYS A 153 7.84 -7.63 -1.78
N GLY A 154 7.19 -6.84 -0.91
CA GLY A 154 6.42 -5.67 -1.31
C GLY A 154 7.27 -4.50 -1.80
N GLU A 155 8.57 -4.43 -1.44
CA GLU A 155 9.50 -3.48 -2.00
C GLU A 155 9.84 -3.87 -3.45
N GLU A 156 9.70 -2.92 -4.38
CA GLU A 156 9.70 -3.21 -5.83
C GLU A 156 10.95 -3.94 -6.32
N THR A 157 12.13 -3.69 -5.76
CA THR A 157 13.38 -4.33 -6.18
C THR A 157 13.63 -5.65 -5.47
N ALA A 158 13.19 -5.81 -4.23
CA ALA A 158 13.21 -7.09 -3.53
C ALA A 158 12.23 -8.08 -4.18
N LEU A 159 11.08 -7.59 -4.67
CA LEU A 159 10.15 -8.36 -5.49
C LEU A 159 10.85 -8.92 -6.74
N LEU A 160 11.64 -8.08 -7.44
CA LEU A 160 12.41 -8.51 -8.61
C LEU A 160 13.44 -9.59 -8.26
N GLU A 161 14.19 -9.43 -7.17
CA GLU A 161 15.15 -10.45 -6.70
C GLU A 161 14.43 -11.78 -6.42
N SER A 162 13.26 -11.73 -5.76
CA SER A 162 12.43 -12.92 -5.52
C SER A 162 11.99 -13.60 -6.83
N MET A 163 11.56 -12.82 -7.83
CA MET A 163 11.16 -13.36 -9.14
C MET A 163 12.34 -13.97 -9.92
N GLU A 164 13.55 -13.51 -9.65
CA GLU A 164 14.81 -14.04 -10.22
C GLU A 164 15.35 -15.25 -9.45
N GLY A 165 14.59 -15.77 -8.46
CA GLY A 165 15.00 -16.93 -7.67
C GLY A 165 16.09 -16.65 -6.65
N LYS A 166 16.32 -15.38 -6.33
CA LYS A 166 17.30 -14.92 -5.34
C LYS A 166 16.60 -14.61 -4.01
N ARG A 167 17.42 -14.40 -2.97
CA ARG A 167 16.92 -13.87 -1.71
C ARG A 167 16.29 -12.47 -1.92
N PRO A 168 15.07 -12.21 -1.44
CA PRO A 168 14.42 -10.93 -1.61
C PRO A 168 15.09 -9.84 -0.78
N GLU A 169 16.00 -9.12 -1.43
CA GLU A 169 16.74 -8.00 -0.87
C GLU A 169 16.65 -6.80 -1.82
N PRO A 170 16.43 -5.58 -1.31
CA PRO A 170 16.38 -4.39 -2.14
C PRO A 170 17.66 -4.15 -2.94
N ARG A 171 17.52 -3.65 -4.17
CA ARG A 171 18.62 -3.19 -5.03
C ARG A 171 18.98 -1.74 -4.75
N LEU A 172 20.21 -1.36 -5.08
CA LEU A 172 20.61 0.05 -5.10
C LEU A 172 19.85 0.78 -6.20
N LYS A 173 19.38 1.98 -5.92
CA LYS A 173 18.74 2.88 -6.89
C LYS A 173 19.54 4.20 -6.94
N PRO A 174 19.85 4.78 -8.12
CA PRO A 174 19.66 4.20 -9.46
C PRO A 174 20.57 2.99 -9.76
N PRO A 175 20.24 2.13 -10.76
CA PRO A 175 19.12 2.26 -11.71
C PRO A 175 17.76 1.89 -11.11
N TYR A 176 16.70 2.53 -11.61
CA TYR A 176 15.32 2.21 -11.24
C TYR A 176 14.76 1.07 -12.11
N PRO A 177 13.75 0.31 -11.65
CA PRO A 177 13.17 -0.81 -12.40
C PRO A 177 12.69 -0.44 -13.82
N VAL A 178 12.20 0.79 -14.02
CA VAL A 178 11.77 1.28 -15.35
C VAL A 178 12.91 1.33 -16.37
N SER A 179 14.17 1.32 -15.90
CA SER A 179 15.37 1.27 -16.76
C SER A 179 16.06 -0.10 -16.69
N TYR A 180 16.10 -0.73 -15.53
CA TYR A 180 16.81 -1.99 -15.24
C TYR A 180 16.06 -2.79 -14.18
N GLY A 181 15.03 -3.54 -14.61
CA GLY A 181 14.11 -4.28 -13.75
C GLY A 181 14.31 -5.79 -13.80
N LEU A 182 13.26 -6.54 -14.09
CA LEU A 182 13.26 -8.01 -14.11
C LEU A 182 14.26 -8.53 -15.15
N LEU A 183 15.19 -9.37 -14.70
CA LEU A 183 16.27 -9.94 -15.53
C LEU A 183 17.07 -8.87 -16.28
N GLY A 184 17.17 -7.65 -15.75
CA GLY A 184 17.84 -6.52 -16.36
C GLY A 184 17.02 -5.74 -17.40
N TYR A 185 15.79 -6.11 -17.64
CA TYR A 185 14.92 -5.47 -18.62
C TYR A 185 14.00 -4.41 -18.02
N PRO A 186 13.62 -3.38 -18.80
CA PRO A 186 12.72 -2.33 -18.31
C PRO A 186 11.41 -2.90 -17.78
N THR A 187 11.05 -2.53 -16.55
CA THR A 187 9.90 -3.11 -15.86
C THR A 187 9.10 -2.04 -15.11
N VAL A 188 7.81 -1.99 -15.37
CA VAL A 188 6.86 -1.19 -14.55
C VAL A 188 6.27 -2.09 -13.47
N ILE A 189 6.27 -1.60 -12.23
CA ILE A 189 5.65 -2.30 -11.08
C ILE A 189 4.56 -1.40 -10.51
N ASN A 190 3.32 -1.89 -10.48
CA ASN A 190 2.17 -1.18 -9.91
C ASN A 190 1.39 -2.08 -8.94
N ASN A 191 0.82 -1.47 -7.91
CA ASN A 191 -0.05 -2.14 -6.96
C ASN A 191 -1.40 -2.52 -7.58
N VAL A 192 -2.09 -3.51 -7.01
CA VAL A 192 -3.42 -4.01 -7.44
C VAL A 192 -4.45 -2.89 -7.55
N GLU A 193 -4.67 -2.11 -6.47
CA GLU A 193 -5.66 -1.02 -6.46
C GLU A 193 -5.31 0.05 -7.50
N THR A 194 -4.03 0.34 -7.70
CA THR A 194 -3.58 1.27 -8.74
C THR A 194 -4.01 0.80 -10.12
N LEU A 195 -3.76 -0.45 -10.47
CA LEU A 195 -4.14 -1.02 -11.76
C LEU A 195 -5.65 -1.10 -11.94
N CYS A 196 -6.40 -1.40 -10.90
CA CYS A 196 -7.87 -1.42 -10.95
C CYS A 196 -8.51 -0.04 -11.24
N ASN A 197 -7.80 1.06 -11.00
CA ASN A 197 -8.27 2.40 -11.36
C ASN A 197 -8.10 2.71 -12.85
N ILE A 198 -7.20 2.05 -13.56
CA ILE A 198 -6.88 2.34 -14.96
C ILE A 198 -8.09 2.17 -15.89
N PRO A 199 -8.84 1.05 -15.86
CA PRO A 199 -10.02 0.88 -16.71
C PRO A 199 -11.05 2.00 -16.51
N ILE A 200 -11.21 2.44 -15.27
CA ILE A 200 -12.17 3.48 -14.88
C ILE A 200 -11.77 4.84 -15.46
N ILE A 201 -10.47 5.16 -15.38
CA ILE A 201 -9.92 6.39 -15.97
C ILE A 201 -10.10 6.38 -17.48
N ILE A 202 -9.72 5.31 -18.16
CA ILE A 202 -9.84 5.22 -19.61
C ILE A 202 -11.30 5.24 -20.07
N LYS A 203 -12.20 4.59 -19.33
CA LYS A 203 -13.64 4.59 -19.62
C LYS A 203 -14.27 5.98 -19.50
N ASN A 204 -13.93 6.75 -18.46
CA ASN A 204 -14.64 7.99 -18.11
C ASN A 204 -13.85 9.27 -18.48
N GLY A 205 -12.54 9.15 -18.72
CA GLY A 205 -11.62 10.25 -19.00
C GLY A 205 -10.95 10.80 -17.74
N SER A 206 -9.75 11.37 -17.92
CA SER A 206 -8.94 11.97 -16.86
C SER A 206 -9.63 13.12 -16.14
N GLU A 207 -10.32 13.98 -16.88
CA GLU A 207 -11.03 15.11 -16.31
C GLU A 207 -12.18 14.71 -15.39
N TRP A 208 -12.85 13.60 -15.68
CA TRP A 208 -13.84 13.03 -14.76
C TRP A 208 -13.18 12.52 -13.48
N PHE A 209 -12.05 11.83 -13.58
CA PHE A 209 -11.33 11.28 -12.42
C PHE A 209 -10.76 12.38 -11.53
N LYS A 210 -10.24 13.47 -12.11
CA LYS A 210 -9.73 14.65 -11.37
C LYS A 210 -10.78 15.37 -10.53
N LYS A 211 -12.05 15.30 -10.92
CA LYS A 211 -13.14 15.92 -10.15
C LYS A 211 -13.47 15.14 -8.88
N ILE A 212 -12.93 13.93 -8.72
CA ILE A 212 -13.10 13.08 -7.55
C ILE A 212 -11.89 13.28 -6.64
N GLY A 213 -12.11 13.52 -5.35
CA GLY A 213 -11.06 13.76 -4.38
C GLY A 213 -10.63 15.22 -4.26
N THR A 214 -9.33 15.44 -4.03
CA THR A 214 -8.73 16.78 -3.97
C THR A 214 -7.84 17.02 -5.18
N GLU A 215 -7.38 18.27 -5.36
CA GLU A 215 -6.49 18.63 -6.48
C GLU A 215 -5.19 17.81 -6.51
N LYS A 216 -4.58 17.56 -5.34
CA LYS A 216 -3.32 16.80 -5.21
C LYS A 216 -3.51 15.33 -4.96
N SER A 217 -4.68 14.93 -4.45
CA SER A 217 -5.06 13.55 -4.12
C SER A 217 -6.34 13.20 -4.86
N THR A 218 -6.22 12.89 -6.16
CA THR A 218 -7.36 12.61 -7.04
C THR A 218 -7.90 11.19 -6.88
N GLY A 219 -9.18 11.03 -7.21
CA GLY A 219 -9.85 9.75 -7.22
C GLY A 219 -10.33 9.30 -5.85
N THR A 220 -10.65 8.03 -5.75
CA THR A 220 -11.01 7.36 -4.51
C THR A 220 -9.84 6.53 -3.98
N LYS A 221 -9.94 6.08 -2.72
CA LYS A 221 -9.05 5.10 -2.12
C LYS A 221 -9.83 4.12 -1.28
N LEU A 222 -9.36 2.88 -1.25
CA LEU A 222 -9.84 1.85 -0.35
C LEU A 222 -9.10 1.92 1.00
N PHE A 223 -9.88 1.89 2.08
CA PHE A 223 -9.38 1.86 3.45
C PHE A 223 -9.77 0.54 4.10
N SER A 224 -8.79 -0.20 4.58
CA SER A 224 -8.99 -1.41 5.38
C SER A 224 -9.07 -1.01 6.85
N VAL A 225 -10.23 -1.12 7.47
CA VAL A 225 -10.43 -0.71 8.87
C VAL A 225 -10.49 -1.94 9.77
N SER A 226 -9.69 -1.94 10.82
CA SER A 226 -9.59 -3.03 11.81
C SER A 226 -9.23 -2.52 13.20
N GLY A 227 -9.09 -3.46 14.15
CA GLY A 227 -8.84 -3.13 15.57
C GLY A 227 -10.12 -2.89 16.35
N SER A 228 -10.12 -1.91 17.24
CA SER A 228 -11.21 -1.64 18.18
C SER A 228 -12.39 -0.91 17.55
N VAL A 229 -13.04 -1.54 16.58
CA VAL A 229 -14.22 -1.05 15.86
C VAL A 229 -15.31 -2.12 15.80
N LYS A 230 -16.58 -1.71 15.73
CA LYS A 230 -17.74 -2.64 15.62
C LYS A 230 -17.90 -3.22 14.21
N LYS A 231 -17.49 -2.47 13.18
CA LYS A 231 -17.67 -2.83 11.76
C LYS A 231 -16.33 -2.78 11.05
N PRO A 232 -15.45 -3.79 11.25
CA PRO A 232 -14.23 -3.90 10.45
C PRO A 232 -14.60 -4.22 8.99
N GLY A 233 -13.77 -3.76 8.04
CA GLY A 233 -14.03 -4.00 6.61
C GLY A 233 -13.21 -3.11 5.69
N VAL A 234 -13.51 -3.21 4.39
CA VAL A 234 -12.93 -2.34 3.36
C VAL A 234 -13.97 -1.30 2.93
N TYR A 235 -13.58 -0.05 2.99
CA TYR A 235 -14.42 1.11 2.71
C TYR A 235 -13.80 1.95 1.61
N GLU A 236 -14.63 2.47 0.70
CA GLU A 236 -14.18 3.34 -0.38
C GLU A 236 -14.68 4.76 -0.16
N PHE A 237 -13.74 5.72 -0.22
CA PHE A 237 -14.06 7.15 -0.15
C PHE A 237 -13.27 7.96 -1.17
N GLU A 238 -13.84 9.08 -1.58
CA GLU A 238 -13.11 10.14 -2.28
C GLU A 238 -12.02 10.68 -1.35
N MET A 239 -10.80 10.78 -1.87
CA MET A 239 -9.67 11.25 -1.09
C MET A 239 -9.90 12.68 -0.58
N GLY A 240 -9.67 12.89 0.70
CA GLY A 240 -9.84 14.19 1.37
C GLY A 240 -11.29 14.64 1.58
N LYS A 241 -12.29 13.77 1.36
CA LYS A 241 -13.72 14.09 1.56
C LYS A 241 -14.33 13.46 2.82
N ILE A 242 -13.53 12.70 3.55
CA ILE A 242 -13.88 12.13 4.85
C ILE A 242 -12.71 12.32 5.80
N THR A 243 -13.00 12.59 7.07
CA THR A 243 -11.99 12.61 8.12
C THR A 243 -11.76 11.20 8.68
N LEU A 244 -10.60 11.01 9.29
CA LEU A 244 -10.31 9.76 10.00
C LEU A 244 -11.30 9.55 11.16
N ARG A 245 -11.71 10.62 11.86
CA ARG A 245 -12.74 10.57 12.91
C ARG A 245 -14.08 10.06 12.39
N GLU A 246 -14.60 10.64 11.31
CA GLU A 246 -15.87 10.21 10.71
C GLU A 246 -15.81 8.75 10.29
N LEU A 247 -14.69 8.30 9.69
CA LEU A 247 -14.54 6.91 9.29
C LEU A 247 -14.63 5.95 10.47
N ILE A 248 -13.86 6.19 11.54
CA ILE A 248 -13.77 5.23 12.65
C ILE A 248 -14.96 5.29 13.62
N TYR A 249 -15.48 6.47 13.91
CA TYR A 249 -16.60 6.62 14.85
C TYR A 249 -17.96 6.45 14.17
N ASP A 250 -18.25 7.26 13.14
CA ASP A 250 -19.60 7.31 12.58
C ASP A 250 -19.90 6.10 11.69
N ILE A 251 -18.89 5.59 10.96
CA ILE A 251 -19.07 4.49 10.01
C ILE A 251 -18.71 3.16 10.66
N CYS A 252 -17.52 3.06 11.26
CA CYS A 252 -17.00 1.79 11.80
C CYS A 252 -17.41 1.54 13.27
N GLY A 253 -17.94 2.55 13.98
CA GLY A 253 -18.53 2.41 15.31
C GLY A 253 -17.51 2.17 16.40
N ALA A 254 -16.36 2.85 16.36
CA ALA A 254 -15.40 2.91 17.47
C ALA A 254 -16.06 3.60 18.68
N GLU A 255 -15.68 3.22 19.90
CA GLU A 255 -16.24 3.79 21.14
C GLU A 255 -15.18 4.50 21.99
N LYS A 256 -14.08 3.82 22.28
CA LYS A 256 -12.99 4.35 23.09
C LYS A 256 -11.69 4.26 22.31
N VAL A 257 -11.27 5.37 21.72
CA VAL A 257 -10.05 5.40 20.92
C VAL A 257 -8.93 6.04 21.72
N ILE A 258 -7.82 5.35 21.87
CA ILE A 258 -6.56 5.90 22.38
C ILE A 258 -5.72 6.42 21.23
N GLY A 259 -5.68 5.67 20.12
CA GLY A 259 -4.95 6.08 18.94
C GLY A 259 -5.27 5.21 17.71
N VAL A 260 -4.72 5.61 16.59
CA VAL A 260 -4.95 4.99 15.29
C VAL A 260 -3.67 5.00 14.45
N PHE A 261 -3.33 3.89 13.82
CA PHE A 261 -2.41 3.87 12.69
C PHE A 261 -3.23 4.13 11.42
N PRO A 262 -3.05 5.25 10.72
CA PRO A 262 -3.96 5.64 9.63
C PRO A 262 -3.64 5.00 8.28
N GLY A 263 -2.47 4.37 8.15
CA GLY A 263 -1.98 3.78 6.88
C GLY A 263 -1.30 2.42 7.02
N GLY A 264 -1.53 1.71 8.12
CA GLY A 264 -0.81 0.51 8.55
C GLY A 264 0.19 0.82 9.66
N ILE A 265 0.79 -0.20 10.24
CA ILE A 265 1.79 -0.01 11.32
C ILE A 265 3.08 0.67 10.82
N SER A 266 3.25 0.80 9.52
CA SER A 266 4.34 1.56 8.89
C SER A 266 4.15 3.07 8.94
N THR A 267 3.03 3.55 9.51
CA THR A 267 2.76 4.99 9.59
C THR A 267 2.75 5.44 11.05
N PRO A 268 3.27 6.65 11.35
CA PRO A 268 3.19 7.20 12.70
C PRO A 268 1.74 7.23 13.20
N PRO A 269 1.47 6.79 14.43
CA PRO A 269 0.12 6.80 14.96
C PRO A 269 -0.36 8.22 15.26
N LEU A 270 -1.68 8.39 15.22
CA LEU A 270 -2.37 9.59 15.65
C LEU A 270 -3.11 9.34 16.95
N LYS A 271 -3.12 10.33 17.85
CA LYS A 271 -3.92 10.32 19.08
C LYS A 271 -5.38 10.66 18.78
N GLU A 272 -6.25 10.45 19.75
CA GLU A 272 -7.68 10.71 19.63
C GLU A 272 -7.99 12.17 19.26
N ASP A 273 -7.25 13.14 19.81
CA ASP A 273 -7.38 14.57 19.54
C ASP A 273 -6.82 15.01 18.16
N GLU A 274 -6.12 14.14 17.46
CA GLU A 274 -5.55 14.38 16.12
C GLU A 274 -6.43 13.82 14.97
N LEU A 275 -7.56 13.17 15.27
CA LEU A 275 -8.35 12.41 14.29
C LEU A 275 -9.20 13.27 13.35
N ASP A 276 -9.34 14.57 13.61
CA ASP A 276 -10.01 15.52 12.70
C ASP A 276 -9.09 15.92 11.54
N VAL A 277 -8.62 14.90 10.82
CA VAL A 277 -7.73 15.01 9.67
C VAL A 277 -8.37 14.33 8.46
N ASN A 278 -8.32 14.97 7.30
CA ASN A 278 -8.82 14.40 6.06
C ASN A 278 -7.96 13.20 5.62
N LEU A 279 -8.61 12.19 5.04
CA LEU A 279 -7.94 11.01 4.51
C LEU A 279 -7.44 11.26 3.08
N ASP A 280 -6.34 12.00 2.98
CA ASP A 280 -5.56 12.22 1.77
C ASP A 280 -4.06 12.24 2.07
N PHE A 281 -3.22 12.32 1.02
CA PHE A 281 -1.76 12.26 1.18
C PHE A 281 -1.23 13.48 1.94
N GLU A 282 -1.75 14.66 1.64
CA GLU A 282 -1.25 15.93 2.14
C GLU A 282 -1.65 16.16 3.60
N SER A 283 -2.94 16.00 3.89
CA SER A 283 -3.47 16.25 5.24
C SER A 283 -2.84 15.35 6.30
N LEU A 284 -2.65 14.05 6.00
CA LEU A 284 -1.99 13.14 6.92
C LEU A 284 -0.49 13.42 7.05
N LEU A 285 0.17 13.88 5.98
CA LEU A 285 1.57 14.29 6.04
C LEU A 285 1.76 15.53 6.93
N GLU A 286 0.88 16.52 6.84
CA GLU A 286 0.88 17.71 7.70
C GLU A 286 0.69 17.38 9.18
N LYS A 287 -0.01 16.28 9.49
CA LYS A 287 -0.14 15.73 10.86
C LYS A 287 1.06 14.86 11.29
N GLY A 288 2.12 14.79 10.48
CA GLY A 288 3.31 13.99 10.77
C GLY A 288 3.06 12.47 10.67
N SER A 289 2.06 12.08 9.87
CA SER A 289 1.77 10.68 9.56
C SER A 289 1.69 10.49 8.03
N SER A 290 1.08 9.42 7.55
CA SER A 290 0.85 9.20 6.12
C SER A 290 -0.33 8.28 5.87
N ILE A 291 -0.90 8.36 4.66
CA ILE A 291 -2.00 7.49 4.26
C ILE A 291 -1.55 6.03 4.04
N GLY A 292 -0.26 5.82 3.82
CA GLY A 292 0.33 4.51 3.62
C GLY A 292 -0.43 3.64 2.62
N SER A 293 -0.63 2.38 2.97
CA SER A 293 -1.44 1.44 2.19
C SER A 293 -2.96 1.65 2.37
N GLY A 294 -3.40 2.46 3.35
CA GLY A 294 -4.79 2.64 3.73
C GLY A 294 -5.28 1.62 4.77
N GLY A 295 -4.36 0.98 5.49
CA GLY A 295 -4.70 0.13 6.63
C GLY A 295 -4.94 0.96 7.88
N VAL A 296 -6.19 1.15 8.26
CA VAL A 296 -6.58 1.90 9.47
C VAL A 296 -6.73 0.93 10.63
N ILE A 297 -5.83 1.02 11.63
CA ILE A 297 -5.86 0.16 12.81
C ILE A 297 -6.19 1.00 14.04
N VAL A 298 -7.35 0.78 14.61
CA VAL A 298 -7.83 1.49 15.81
C VAL A 298 -7.45 0.71 17.05
N PHE A 299 -6.89 1.37 18.06
CA PHE A 299 -6.60 0.75 19.36
C PHE A 299 -7.22 1.55 20.52
N ASP A 300 -7.69 0.80 21.52
CA ASP A 300 -8.35 1.28 22.74
C ASP A 300 -7.50 1.00 23.99
N ASP A 301 -8.11 1.17 25.17
CA ASP A 301 -7.48 0.97 26.48
C ASP A 301 -7.40 -0.50 26.95
N LYS A 302 -7.86 -1.47 26.12
CA LYS A 302 -7.84 -2.90 26.50
C LYS A 302 -6.49 -3.56 26.34
N ILE A 303 -5.63 -2.99 25.50
CA ILE A 303 -4.28 -3.52 25.26
C ILE A 303 -3.27 -2.46 25.71
N PRO A 304 -2.33 -2.78 26.61
CA PRO A 304 -1.27 -1.87 27.01
C PRO A 304 -0.51 -1.30 25.80
N LEU A 305 -0.27 0.01 25.82
CA LEU A 305 0.43 0.71 24.73
C LEU A 305 1.84 0.19 24.51
N ILE A 306 2.54 -0.15 25.61
CA ILE A 306 3.89 -0.75 25.52
C ILE A 306 3.86 -2.07 24.73
N LYS A 307 2.81 -2.87 24.87
CA LYS A 307 2.62 -4.11 24.12
C LYS A 307 2.39 -3.85 22.62
N ILE A 308 1.60 -2.82 22.28
CA ILE A 308 1.37 -2.40 20.88
C ILE A 308 2.69 -1.95 20.27
N LEU A 309 3.42 -1.08 20.94
CA LEU A 309 4.72 -0.56 20.49
C LEU A 309 5.74 -1.68 20.29
N ARG A 310 5.88 -2.58 21.28
CA ARG A 310 6.79 -3.73 21.20
C ARG A 310 6.39 -4.67 20.05
N LYS A 311 5.09 -4.95 19.84
CA LYS A 311 4.61 -5.79 18.74
C LYS A 311 4.89 -5.14 17.37
N THR A 312 4.75 -3.83 17.27
CA THR A 312 5.11 -3.08 16.06
C THR A 312 6.60 -3.25 15.74
N SER A 313 7.48 -3.05 16.73
CA SER A 313 8.92 -3.24 16.53
C SER A 313 9.30 -4.70 16.23
N GLU A 314 8.60 -5.66 16.85
CA GLU A 314 8.79 -7.10 16.60
C GLU A 314 8.51 -7.48 15.15
N PHE A 315 7.45 -6.93 14.56
CA PHE A 315 7.14 -7.13 13.15
C PHE A 315 8.30 -6.69 12.27
N PHE A 316 8.79 -5.46 12.40
CA PHE A 316 9.89 -4.95 11.58
C PHE A 316 11.20 -5.72 11.80
N LYS A 317 11.49 -6.15 13.03
CA LYS A 317 12.62 -7.02 13.33
C LYS A 317 12.53 -8.36 12.57
N ASN A 318 11.35 -8.96 12.55
CA ASN A 318 11.13 -10.25 11.91
C ASN A 318 11.16 -10.16 10.37
N GLU A 319 10.71 -9.03 9.83
CA GLU A 319 10.62 -8.78 8.39
C GLU A 319 11.87 -8.11 7.79
N SER A 320 12.86 -7.77 8.61
CA SER A 320 14.14 -7.26 8.13
C SER A 320 14.83 -8.32 7.26
N CYS A 321 15.18 -7.97 6.02
CA CYS A 321 15.93 -8.86 5.14
C CYS A 321 17.38 -9.11 5.61
N GLY A 322 17.88 -8.30 6.57
CA GLY A 322 19.21 -8.41 7.13
C GLY A 322 20.33 -7.78 6.29
N LYS A 323 20.05 -7.19 5.13
CA LYS A 323 21.05 -6.65 4.20
C LYS A 323 21.88 -5.51 4.82
N CYS A 324 21.24 -4.52 5.41
CA CYS A 324 21.95 -3.36 5.97
C CYS A 324 22.00 -3.39 7.50
N THR A 325 23.16 -3.07 8.05
CA THR A 325 23.40 -3.08 9.50
C THR A 325 22.45 -2.21 10.30
N PRO A 326 22.14 -0.96 9.90
CA PRO A 326 21.22 -0.13 10.70
C PRO A 326 19.83 -0.73 10.87
N CYS A 327 19.30 -1.42 9.85
CA CYS A 327 18.03 -2.13 9.93
C CYS A 327 18.18 -3.43 10.73
N ARG A 328 19.12 -4.31 10.35
CA ARG A 328 19.29 -5.63 10.96
C ARG A 328 19.52 -5.54 12.47
N GLU A 329 20.49 -4.74 12.88
CA GLU A 329 20.86 -4.58 14.31
C GLU A 329 19.89 -3.62 15.02
N GLY A 330 19.57 -2.48 14.39
CA GLY A 330 18.75 -1.46 15.02
C GLY A 330 17.34 -1.93 15.33
N THR A 331 16.66 -2.64 14.42
CA THR A 331 15.31 -3.17 14.71
C THR A 331 15.33 -4.25 15.78
N PHE A 332 16.41 -5.07 15.84
CA PHE A 332 16.59 -6.05 16.91
C PHE A 332 16.76 -5.38 18.27
N TRP A 333 17.67 -4.39 18.38
CA TRP A 333 17.91 -3.71 19.64
C TRP A 333 16.72 -2.86 20.10
N LEU A 334 16.01 -2.24 19.15
CA LEU A 334 14.78 -1.52 19.46
C LEU A 334 13.71 -2.46 20.03
N TRP A 335 13.47 -3.60 19.39
CA TRP A 335 12.58 -4.62 19.93
C TRP A 335 13.02 -5.13 21.29
N LYS A 336 14.31 -5.38 21.49
CA LYS A 336 14.85 -5.91 22.74
C LYS A 336 14.61 -4.95 23.91
N ILE A 337 14.92 -3.66 23.73
CA ILE A 337 14.72 -2.66 24.78
C ILE A 337 13.22 -2.48 25.10
N LEU A 338 12.35 -2.45 24.07
CA LEU A 338 10.90 -2.34 24.29
C LEU A 338 10.34 -3.58 25.01
N LYS A 339 10.91 -4.76 24.72
CA LYS A 339 10.56 -5.98 25.46
C LYS A 339 11.00 -5.91 26.92
N ASP A 340 12.20 -5.44 27.18
CA ASP A 340 12.71 -5.31 28.55
C ASP A 340 11.89 -4.28 29.37
N ILE A 341 11.36 -3.24 28.72
CA ILE A 341 10.41 -2.30 29.34
C ILE A 341 9.08 -3.02 29.67
N GLU A 342 8.50 -3.75 28.68
CA GLU A 342 7.24 -4.51 28.88
C GLU A 342 7.39 -5.55 30.01
N ASP A 343 8.55 -6.22 30.09
CA ASP A 343 8.88 -7.22 31.12
C ASP A 343 9.26 -6.58 32.48
N LYS A 344 9.27 -5.25 32.57
CA LYS A 344 9.67 -4.45 33.78
C LYS A 344 11.11 -4.66 34.24
N ASN A 345 11.99 -5.07 33.34
CA ASN A 345 13.44 -5.19 33.58
C ASN A 345 14.16 -3.83 33.53
N ILE A 346 13.60 -2.87 32.77
CA ILE A 346 14.08 -1.51 32.60
C ILE A 346 12.90 -0.56 32.78
N LYS A 347 13.13 0.56 33.45
CA LYS A 347 12.09 1.59 33.69
C LYS A 347 12.11 2.66 32.59
N GLU A 348 11.72 3.89 32.92
CA GLU A 348 11.55 5.02 31.99
C GLU A 348 12.80 5.32 31.13
N GLU A 349 14.01 5.09 31.69
CA GLU A 349 15.27 5.28 30.97
C GLU A 349 15.38 4.43 29.68
N GLY A 350 14.62 3.34 29.61
CA GLY A 350 14.53 2.50 28.45
C GLY A 350 13.94 3.23 27.22
N PHE A 351 13.05 4.20 27.43
CA PHE A 351 12.50 4.98 26.33
C PHE A 351 13.55 5.92 25.69
N ASP A 352 14.44 6.49 26.48
CA ASP A 352 15.51 7.34 25.96
C ASP A 352 16.53 6.50 25.16
N ILE A 353 16.79 5.27 25.61
CA ILE A 353 17.61 4.30 24.84
C ILE A 353 16.90 3.95 23.52
N ALA A 354 15.59 3.64 23.55
CA ALA A 354 14.81 3.34 22.35
C ALA A 354 14.83 4.50 21.34
N LEU A 355 14.65 5.73 21.80
CA LEU A 355 14.73 6.94 20.97
C LEU A 355 16.12 7.11 20.35
N SER A 356 17.21 6.88 21.12
CA SER A 356 18.58 6.93 20.61
C SER A 356 18.83 5.87 19.52
N ILE A 357 18.26 4.66 19.67
CA ILE A 357 18.33 3.61 18.64
C ILE A 357 17.60 4.07 17.37
N CYS A 358 16.39 4.66 17.49
CA CYS A 358 15.64 5.20 16.35
C CYS A 358 16.48 6.22 15.56
N GLU A 359 17.19 7.14 16.24
CA GLU A 359 18.08 8.11 15.60
C GLU A 359 19.25 7.46 14.86
N LYS A 360 19.75 6.32 15.33
CA LYS A 360 20.84 5.59 14.65
C LYS A 360 20.34 4.84 13.41
N ILE A 361 19.06 4.52 13.30
CA ILE A 361 18.47 3.86 12.15
C ILE A 361 18.10 4.87 11.05
N LYS A 362 17.48 6.01 11.42
CA LYS A 362 16.97 7.01 10.49
C LYS A 362 18.02 7.54 9.51
N GLY A 363 17.69 7.59 8.24
CA GLY A 363 18.53 8.10 7.15
C GLY A 363 19.72 7.21 6.80
N LYS A 364 19.83 5.98 7.36
CA LYS A 364 20.98 5.10 7.18
C LYS A 364 20.61 3.72 6.63
N CYS A 365 19.32 3.49 6.39
CA CYS A 365 18.85 2.22 5.87
C CYS A 365 18.91 2.19 4.34
N PHE A 366 19.08 0.98 3.79
CA PHE A 366 19.14 0.76 2.35
C PHE A 366 17.76 0.89 1.66
N CYS A 367 16.69 0.58 2.39
CA CYS A 367 15.31 0.72 1.97
C CYS A 367 14.45 1.29 3.11
N PRO A 368 13.18 1.66 2.85
CA PRO A 368 12.32 2.28 3.86
C PRO A 368 12.01 1.44 5.09
N LEU A 369 12.18 0.10 5.08
CA LEU A 369 11.72 -0.78 6.16
C LEU A 369 12.24 -0.37 7.53
N GLY A 370 13.57 -0.27 7.70
CA GLY A 370 14.16 0.11 8.98
C GLY A 370 13.87 1.57 9.35
N GLU A 371 13.88 2.46 8.37
CA GLU A 371 13.52 3.87 8.53
C GLU A 371 12.10 4.02 9.08
N THR A 372 11.15 3.33 8.48
CA THR A 372 9.74 3.33 8.88
C THR A 372 9.55 2.78 10.30
N CYS A 373 10.24 1.68 10.64
CA CYS A 373 10.26 1.17 12.01
C CYS A 373 10.68 2.25 13.01
N ALA A 374 11.79 2.91 12.76
CA ALA A 374 12.34 3.94 13.63
C ALA A 374 11.39 5.15 13.77
N ILE A 375 10.88 5.66 12.64
CA ILE A 375 9.97 6.82 12.63
C ILE A 375 8.67 6.49 13.38
N THR A 376 8.08 5.33 13.11
CA THR A 376 6.82 4.92 13.77
C THR A 376 7.01 4.73 15.27
N CYS A 377 8.04 4.00 15.70
CA CYS A 377 8.30 3.78 17.13
C CYS A 377 8.65 5.07 17.86
N GLU A 378 9.47 5.93 17.27
CA GLU A 378 9.81 7.25 17.83
C GLU A 378 8.57 8.10 18.05
N ASN A 379 7.69 8.21 17.02
CA ASN A 379 6.46 8.99 17.13
C ASN A 379 5.50 8.38 18.16
N PHE A 380 5.40 7.05 18.23
CA PHE A 380 4.59 6.36 19.21
C PHE A 380 5.06 6.70 20.63
N ILE A 381 6.38 6.57 20.91
CA ILE A 381 6.95 6.91 22.22
C ILE A 381 6.66 8.37 22.58
N LYS A 382 6.95 9.31 21.67
CA LYS A 382 6.77 10.74 21.91
C LYS A 382 5.31 11.14 22.14
N LYS A 383 4.38 10.62 21.34
CA LYS A 383 2.96 10.97 21.43
C LYS A 383 2.26 10.37 22.64
N PHE A 384 2.64 9.18 23.05
CA PHE A 384 1.99 8.45 24.15
C PHE A 384 2.85 8.38 25.41
N LYS A 385 3.86 9.25 25.55
CA LYS A 385 4.87 9.21 26.62
C LYS A 385 4.27 9.06 28.02
N ASP A 386 3.30 9.90 28.36
CA ASP A 386 2.71 9.91 29.71
C ASP A 386 1.97 8.62 30.01
N LYS A 387 1.14 8.15 29.08
CA LYS A 387 0.42 6.87 29.23
C LYS A 387 1.37 5.66 29.28
N LEU A 388 2.44 5.67 28.48
CA LEU A 388 3.45 4.63 28.50
C LEU A 388 4.16 4.56 29.86
N LYS A 389 4.38 5.70 30.52
CA LYS A 389 4.97 5.76 31.85
C LYS A 389 4.04 5.23 32.95
N GLU A 390 2.74 5.37 32.79
CA GLU A 390 1.75 4.84 33.71
C GLU A 390 1.65 3.31 33.67
N GLU A 391 2.09 2.67 32.59
CA GLU A 391 2.00 1.22 32.36
C GLU A 391 3.20 0.42 32.89
N ILE A 392 4.34 1.08 33.24
CA ILE A 392 5.62 0.43 33.56
C ILE A 392 6.01 0.47 35.06
#